data_c90f05af4d3275779714a3cc9c168454
#
_entry.id   c90f05af4d3275779714a3cc9c168454
#
_cell.length_a   1.000
_cell.length_b   1.000
_cell.length_c   1.000
_cell.angle_alpha   90.00
_cell.angle_beta   90.00
_cell.angle_gamma   90.00
#
_symmetry.space_group_name_H-M   'P 1'
#
loop_
_entity.id
_entity.type
_entity.pdbx_description
1 polymer ?
#
loop_
_entity_poly.entity_id
_entity_poly.type
_entity_poly.pdbx_seq_one_letter_code
_entity_poly.pdbx_strand_id
1 'polypeptide(L)'
;EKLLTPTSYDPKKDFFNTGTNFINSVTLTTGTKSNQTFASVSSTNSKGIVPNNEYERLNFTIRNTATFLNDKLQLDLGASYVKQKDKNMVSQGQYWNPVMAAYLFPRGEDFDGIKSFEHFDESRQLPVQYWPVADPVYASQNPYWTAYRNVATNEKSRYMFNVGLTYNITDWLNAAARFRMDDTHVLFERKIYASSDDKFAEGKKGLYGYNNYEDRQEYADFMLNVNKHIADFSISANAGWNYSNYWALERGYKGTLLGVPNKFAASNIDPANGRISEKGGDSRVRNHAVFANLELGWKSMLYLTLTGRNDWNSRLVNTDEESFFYPSIGLSGIISEMVKLPEFISYLKVRGSYTEVGAPVSRSGLTPGTVTTPIVGGA
;
A
#
# COMPACT_ATOMS: atom_id res chain seq x y z
N GLU A 1 40.24 0.13 -34.45
CA GLU A 1 39.04 0.84 -35.00
C GLU A 1 38.05 -0.20 -35.47
N LYS A 2 36.80 -0.13 -34.99
CA LYS A 2 35.72 -0.99 -35.46
C LYS A 2 34.92 -0.21 -36.50
N LEU A 3 34.76 -0.78 -37.67
CA LEU A 3 33.88 -0.24 -38.70
C LEU A 3 32.44 -0.37 -38.21
N LEU A 4 31.79 0.77 -37.92
CA LEU A 4 30.40 0.78 -37.52
C LEU A 4 29.50 0.86 -38.76
N THR A 5 28.60 -0.09 -38.89
CA THR A 5 27.52 -0.03 -39.89
C THR A 5 26.30 0.59 -39.22
N PRO A 6 25.79 1.76 -39.67
CA PRO A 6 24.57 2.33 -39.09
C PRO A 6 23.43 1.33 -39.19
N THR A 7 22.88 0.96 -38.04
CA THR A 7 21.66 0.16 -37.94
C THR A 7 20.48 1.05 -37.60
N SER A 8 19.34 0.83 -38.22
CA SER A 8 18.11 1.54 -37.92
C SER A 8 17.28 0.71 -36.98
N TYR A 9 17.54 0.77 -35.67
CA TYR A 9 16.62 0.21 -34.69
C TYR A 9 15.82 1.32 -34.03
N ASP A 10 14.58 1.00 -33.67
CA ASP A 10 13.71 1.85 -32.88
C ASP A 10 13.42 1.13 -31.56
N PRO A 11 13.99 1.58 -30.42
CA PRO A 11 13.76 0.93 -29.11
C PRO A 11 12.30 0.74 -28.80
N LYS A 12 11.46 1.65 -29.27
CA LYS A 12 10.01 1.60 -29.07
C LYS A 12 9.34 0.43 -29.79
N LYS A 13 9.88 0.02 -30.95
CA LYS A 13 9.33 -1.09 -31.75
C LYS A 13 10.04 -2.39 -31.48
N ASP A 14 11.36 -2.33 -31.25
CA ASP A 14 12.21 -3.51 -31.24
C ASP A 14 12.40 -4.11 -29.86
N PHE A 15 12.21 -3.32 -28.79
CA PHE A 15 12.33 -3.80 -27.40
C PHE A 15 10.98 -4.07 -26.74
N PHE A 16 10.00 -3.19 -26.93
CA PHE A 16 8.73 -3.33 -26.24
C PHE A 16 7.81 -4.35 -26.87
N ASN A 17 7.12 -5.11 -26.04
CA ASN A 17 6.03 -5.99 -26.46
C ASN A 17 4.69 -5.24 -26.49
N THR A 18 3.70 -5.86 -27.12
CA THR A 18 2.31 -5.42 -26.94
C THR A 18 1.83 -5.82 -25.56
N GLY A 19 1.50 -4.83 -24.73
CA GLY A 19 0.89 -5.06 -23.43
C GLY A 19 -0.55 -5.57 -23.58
N THR A 20 -0.96 -6.47 -22.69
CA THR A 20 -2.33 -6.99 -22.64
C THR A 20 -2.87 -6.88 -21.22
N ASN A 21 -4.17 -6.60 -21.10
CA ASN A 21 -4.85 -6.56 -19.82
C ASN A 21 -6.25 -7.21 -19.97
N PHE A 22 -6.45 -8.33 -19.28
CA PHE A 22 -7.71 -9.05 -19.24
C PHE A 22 -8.31 -8.95 -17.85
N ILE A 23 -9.49 -8.32 -17.75
CA ILE A 23 -10.24 -8.19 -16.50
C ILE A 23 -11.58 -8.89 -16.68
N ASN A 24 -11.84 -9.85 -15.84
CA ASN A 24 -13.10 -10.58 -15.79
C ASN A 24 -13.70 -10.44 -14.40
N SER A 25 -15.00 -10.22 -14.33
CA SER A 25 -15.71 -10.17 -13.06
C SER A 25 -17.10 -10.78 -13.16
N VAL A 26 -17.49 -11.45 -12.09
CA VAL A 26 -18.83 -11.97 -11.90
C VAL A 26 -19.34 -11.41 -10.57
N THR A 27 -20.56 -10.87 -10.60
CA THR A 27 -21.20 -10.29 -9.42
C THR A 27 -22.59 -10.85 -9.26
N LEU A 28 -22.92 -11.23 -8.03
CA LEU A 28 -24.25 -11.68 -7.63
C LEU A 28 -24.78 -10.74 -6.55
N THR A 29 -25.96 -10.22 -6.76
CA THR A 29 -26.73 -9.50 -5.74
C THR A 29 -28.07 -10.18 -5.57
N THR A 30 -28.41 -10.55 -4.36
CA THR A 30 -29.68 -11.22 -4.03
C THR A 30 -30.15 -10.77 -2.66
N GLY A 31 -31.45 -10.87 -2.42
CA GLY A 31 -31.97 -10.57 -1.10
C GLY A 31 -33.46 -10.22 -1.06
N THR A 32 -33.85 -9.87 0.15
CA THR A 32 -35.20 -9.38 0.51
C THR A 32 -35.07 -7.95 1.05
N LYS A 33 -36.15 -7.35 1.50
CA LYS A 33 -36.11 -6.04 2.20
C LYS A 33 -35.26 -6.07 3.48
N SER A 34 -35.26 -7.22 4.17
CA SER A 34 -34.56 -7.37 5.46
C SER A 34 -33.23 -8.09 5.39
N ASN A 35 -32.85 -8.63 4.24
CA ASN A 35 -31.55 -9.30 4.09
C ASN A 35 -31.05 -9.15 2.65
N GLN A 36 -29.88 -8.56 2.47
CA GLN A 36 -29.27 -8.34 1.16
C GLN A 36 -27.85 -8.92 1.17
N THR A 37 -27.56 -9.72 0.16
CA THR A 37 -26.25 -10.33 -0.03
C THR A 37 -25.66 -9.90 -1.37
N PHE A 38 -24.41 -9.48 -1.32
CA PHE A 38 -23.58 -9.19 -2.48
C PHE A 38 -22.38 -10.13 -2.46
N ALA A 39 -22.10 -10.77 -3.58
CA ALA A 39 -20.87 -11.56 -3.78
C ALA A 39 -20.24 -11.20 -5.12
N SER A 40 -18.93 -11.14 -5.16
CA SER A 40 -18.18 -10.81 -6.37
C SER A 40 -16.86 -11.57 -6.42
N VAL A 41 -16.53 -12.06 -7.62
CA VAL A 41 -15.22 -12.59 -7.96
C VAL A 41 -14.68 -11.80 -9.15
N SER A 42 -13.45 -11.34 -9.07
CA SER A 42 -12.78 -10.69 -10.19
C SER A 42 -11.36 -11.20 -10.38
N SER A 43 -10.96 -11.37 -11.63
CA SER A 43 -9.61 -11.77 -12.03
C SER A 43 -9.03 -10.73 -12.97
N THR A 44 -7.80 -10.32 -12.72
CA THR A 44 -7.01 -9.45 -13.59
C THR A 44 -5.74 -10.19 -13.97
N ASN A 45 -5.47 -10.30 -15.28
CA ASN A 45 -4.26 -10.88 -15.83
C ASN A 45 -3.68 -9.88 -16.83
N SER A 46 -2.48 -9.39 -16.55
CA SER A 46 -1.82 -8.37 -17.36
C SER A 46 -0.40 -8.79 -17.72
N LYS A 47 -0.02 -8.51 -18.95
CA LYS A 47 1.37 -8.52 -19.39
C LYS A 47 1.77 -7.11 -19.76
N GLY A 48 2.87 -6.65 -19.19
CA GLY A 48 3.39 -5.32 -19.47
C GLY A 48 4.06 -5.21 -20.84
N ILE A 49 4.37 -4.01 -21.23
CA ILE A 49 5.09 -3.73 -22.48
C ILE A 49 6.58 -4.09 -22.38
N VAL A 50 7.16 -4.10 -21.20
CA VAL A 50 8.54 -4.55 -20.97
C VAL A 50 8.55 -6.07 -20.94
N PRO A 51 9.51 -6.74 -21.62
CA PRO A 51 9.63 -8.20 -21.59
C PRO A 51 9.64 -8.76 -20.17
N ASN A 52 8.94 -9.91 -19.98
CA ASN A 52 8.85 -10.63 -18.69
C ASN A 52 8.20 -9.85 -17.53
N ASN A 53 7.43 -8.80 -17.83
CA ASN A 53 6.64 -8.08 -16.84
C ASN A 53 5.21 -8.63 -16.82
N GLU A 54 4.76 -9.11 -15.65
CA GLU A 54 3.48 -9.79 -15.48
C GLU A 54 2.80 -9.32 -14.19
N TYR A 55 1.47 -9.27 -14.23
CA TYR A 55 0.64 -8.98 -13.07
C TYR A 55 -0.62 -9.85 -13.08
N GLU A 56 -0.87 -10.51 -11.96
CA GLU A 56 -2.03 -11.34 -11.74
C GLU A 56 -2.72 -10.90 -10.43
N ARG A 57 -4.06 -10.82 -10.44
CA ARG A 57 -4.83 -10.54 -9.25
C ARG A 57 -6.15 -11.31 -9.27
N LEU A 58 -6.45 -12.00 -8.19
CA LEU A 58 -7.74 -12.58 -7.89
C LEU A 58 -8.32 -11.84 -6.69
N ASN A 59 -9.56 -11.40 -6.80
CA ASN A 59 -10.28 -10.73 -5.72
C ASN A 59 -11.64 -11.42 -5.50
N PHE A 60 -11.89 -11.78 -4.25
CA PHE A 60 -13.18 -12.29 -3.80
C PHE A 60 -13.76 -11.34 -2.76
N THR A 61 -15.04 -11.00 -2.86
CA THR A 61 -15.74 -10.15 -1.90
C THR A 61 -17.12 -10.69 -1.65
N ILE A 62 -17.49 -10.75 -0.36
CA ILE A 62 -18.86 -11.01 0.07
C ILE A 62 -19.27 -9.95 1.08
N ARG A 63 -20.52 -9.48 0.98
CA ARG A 63 -21.14 -8.56 1.94
C ARG A 63 -22.55 -9.01 2.19
N ASN A 64 -22.99 -8.86 3.42
CA ASN A 64 -24.38 -9.10 3.82
C ASN A 64 -24.83 -7.98 4.76
N THR A 65 -26.00 -7.43 4.48
CA THR A 65 -26.70 -6.51 5.36
C THR A 65 -28.03 -7.15 5.73
N ALA A 66 -28.25 -7.31 7.02
CA ALA A 66 -29.48 -7.90 7.55
C ALA A 66 -30.11 -6.99 8.63
N THR A 67 -31.43 -6.86 8.58
CA THR A 67 -32.21 -6.12 9.57
C THR A 67 -33.11 -7.05 10.37
N PHE A 68 -33.21 -6.79 11.67
CA PHE A 68 -33.92 -7.58 12.66
C PHE A 68 -34.75 -6.68 13.56
N LEU A 69 -35.61 -7.27 14.37
CA LEU A 69 -36.41 -6.58 15.40
C LEU A 69 -37.24 -5.42 14.83
N ASN A 70 -37.97 -5.67 13.72
CA ASN A 70 -38.72 -4.65 13.01
C ASN A 70 -37.87 -3.43 12.63
N ASP A 71 -36.75 -3.70 11.94
CA ASP A 71 -35.78 -2.72 11.42
C ASP A 71 -35.04 -1.91 12.51
N LYS A 72 -35.15 -2.30 13.80
CA LYS A 72 -34.41 -1.67 14.86
C LYS A 72 -32.93 -2.07 14.92
N LEU A 73 -32.61 -3.28 14.52
CA LEU A 73 -31.25 -3.80 14.56
C LEU A 73 -30.78 -4.10 13.14
N GLN A 74 -29.71 -3.47 12.72
CA GLN A 74 -29.02 -3.73 11.45
C GLN A 74 -27.65 -4.34 11.73
N LEU A 75 -27.35 -5.45 11.03
CA LEU A 75 -26.06 -6.14 11.02
C LEU A 75 -25.47 -6.04 9.61
N ASP A 76 -24.26 -5.51 9.52
CA ASP A 76 -23.47 -5.43 8.29
C ASP A 76 -22.24 -6.33 8.43
N LEU A 77 -22.10 -7.31 7.56
CA LEU A 77 -20.95 -8.21 7.48
C LEU A 77 -20.24 -8.05 6.14
N GLY A 78 -18.94 -8.06 6.15
CA GLY A 78 -18.15 -8.06 4.93
C GLY A 78 -16.86 -8.84 5.10
N ALA A 79 -16.52 -9.61 4.05
CA ALA A 79 -15.23 -10.27 3.94
C ALA A 79 -14.71 -10.12 2.51
N SER A 80 -13.42 -9.88 2.39
CA SER A 80 -12.72 -9.84 1.10
C SER A 80 -11.38 -10.54 1.20
N TYR A 81 -11.03 -11.26 0.15
CA TYR A 81 -9.73 -11.88 -0.03
C TYR A 81 -9.12 -11.42 -1.35
N VAL A 82 -7.88 -10.99 -1.31
CA VAL A 82 -7.10 -10.61 -2.49
C VAL A 82 -5.84 -11.45 -2.54
N LYS A 83 -5.66 -12.17 -3.64
CA LYS A 83 -4.36 -12.76 -4.00
C LYS A 83 -3.80 -12.03 -5.20
N GLN A 84 -2.58 -11.55 -5.09
CA GLN A 84 -1.89 -10.79 -6.13
C GLN A 84 -0.49 -11.34 -6.31
N LYS A 85 -0.06 -11.41 -7.57
CA LYS A 85 1.32 -11.71 -7.93
C LYS A 85 1.75 -10.71 -8.97
N ASP A 86 2.87 -10.08 -8.75
CA ASP A 86 3.54 -9.27 -9.75
C ASP A 86 4.98 -9.75 -9.95
N LYS A 87 5.45 -9.60 -11.18
CA LYS A 87 6.77 -10.02 -11.60
C LYS A 87 7.41 -8.92 -12.42
N ASN A 88 8.62 -8.56 -12.03
CA ASN A 88 9.47 -7.58 -12.72
C ASN A 88 8.79 -6.25 -12.96
N MET A 89 8.09 -5.69 -11.97
CA MET A 89 7.62 -4.32 -12.05
C MET A 89 8.81 -3.40 -12.30
N VAL A 90 8.69 -2.57 -13.33
CA VAL A 90 9.80 -1.73 -13.81
C VAL A 90 10.19 -0.74 -12.72
N SER A 91 11.45 -0.78 -12.30
CA SER A 91 12.01 0.19 -11.37
C SER A 91 12.18 1.54 -12.04
N GLN A 92 11.95 2.60 -11.29
CA GLN A 92 12.33 3.95 -11.72
C GLN A 92 13.83 4.17 -11.46
N GLY A 93 14.47 4.98 -12.31
CA GLY A 93 15.89 5.29 -12.22
C GLY A 93 16.75 4.50 -13.22
N GLN A 94 18.08 4.65 -13.09
CA GLN A 94 19.02 4.07 -14.06
C GLN A 94 19.37 2.62 -13.81
N TYR A 95 19.31 2.17 -12.57
CA TYR A 95 19.61 0.79 -12.19
C TYR A 95 18.34 -0.08 -12.24
N TRP A 96 18.47 -1.34 -12.61
CA TRP A 96 17.36 -2.30 -12.70
C TRP A 96 16.28 -1.95 -13.74
N ASN A 97 16.52 -0.92 -14.54
CA ASN A 97 15.58 -0.46 -15.55
C ASN A 97 16.07 -0.86 -16.95
N PRO A 98 15.52 -1.91 -17.56
CA PRO A 98 15.95 -2.37 -18.87
C PRO A 98 15.66 -1.35 -19.98
N VAL A 99 14.71 -0.44 -19.75
CA VAL A 99 14.32 0.58 -20.71
C VAL A 99 15.48 1.55 -20.99
N MET A 100 16.23 1.95 -19.94
CA MET A 100 17.38 2.83 -20.15
C MET A 100 18.45 2.19 -21.04
N ALA A 101 18.81 0.94 -20.78
CA ALA A 101 19.79 0.24 -21.59
C ALA A 101 19.34 0.09 -23.06
N ALA A 102 18.04 -0.15 -23.30
CA ALA A 102 17.48 -0.21 -24.63
C ALA A 102 17.56 1.14 -25.38
N TYR A 103 17.29 2.27 -24.69
CA TYR A 103 17.36 3.61 -25.31
C TYR A 103 18.78 4.14 -25.50
N LEU A 104 19.71 3.75 -24.62
CA LEU A 104 21.11 4.17 -24.68
C LEU A 104 21.98 3.25 -25.55
N PHE A 105 21.41 2.19 -26.10
CA PHE A 105 22.16 1.27 -26.95
C PHE A 105 22.77 1.99 -28.17
N PRO A 106 24.06 1.78 -28.48
CA PRO A 106 24.74 2.48 -29.56
C PRO A 106 24.17 2.17 -30.94
N ARG A 107 23.94 3.21 -31.75
CA ARG A 107 23.35 3.09 -33.09
C ARG A 107 24.19 2.32 -34.11
N GLY A 108 25.44 2.08 -33.83
CA GLY A 108 26.33 1.31 -34.70
C GLY A 108 26.42 -0.19 -34.33
N GLU A 109 25.67 -0.63 -33.33
CA GLU A 109 25.64 -1.99 -32.86
C GLU A 109 24.34 -2.73 -33.29
N ASP A 110 24.41 -4.04 -33.38
CA ASP A 110 23.26 -4.87 -33.72
C ASP A 110 22.33 -5.07 -32.54
N PHE A 111 21.17 -4.40 -32.58
CA PHE A 111 20.15 -4.53 -31.53
C PHE A 111 19.43 -5.89 -31.58
N ASP A 112 19.29 -6.51 -32.75
CA ASP A 112 18.67 -7.83 -32.84
C ASP A 112 19.58 -8.91 -32.26
N GLY A 113 20.88 -8.76 -32.40
CA GLY A 113 21.87 -9.67 -31.82
C GLY A 113 21.81 -9.75 -30.31
N ILE A 114 21.46 -8.66 -29.62
CA ILE A 114 21.33 -8.65 -28.14
C ILE A 114 20.08 -9.35 -27.62
N LYS A 115 19.13 -9.73 -28.48
CA LYS A 115 18.00 -10.58 -28.09
C LYS A 115 18.46 -11.97 -27.65
N SER A 116 19.57 -12.46 -28.24
CA SER A 116 20.34 -13.61 -27.75
C SER A 116 21.19 -13.18 -26.55
N PHE A 117 20.54 -12.83 -25.46
CA PHE A 117 21.12 -12.10 -24.33
C PHE A 117 22.10 -12.91 -23.48
N GLU A 118 22.26 -14.21 -23.75
CA GLU A 118 23.18 -15.11 -23.05
C GLU A 118 23.83 -16.13 -23.95
N HIS A 119 25.02 -16.59 -23.59
CA HIS A 119 25.70 -17.72 -24.18
C HIS A 119 26.33 -18.57 -23.08
N PHE A 120 26.60 -19.84 -23.37
CA PHE A 120 27.26 -20.72 -22.41
C PHE A 120 28.76 -20.44 -22.37
N ASP A 121 29.30 -20.26 -21.18
CA ASP A 121 30.73 -20.09 -20.93
C ASP A 121 31.33 -21.40 -20.40
N GLU A 122 32.12 -22.06 -21.22
CA GLU A 122 32.75 -23.33 -20.89
C GLU A 122 33.67 -23.25 -19.66
N SER A 123 34.33 -22.10 -19.44
CA SER A 123 35.23 -21.92 -18.31
C SER A 123 34.48 -21.76 -16.98
N ARG A 124 33.31 -21.15 -17.01
CA ARG A 124 32.46 -20.94 -15.85
C ARG A 124 31.37 -22.00 -15.67
N GLN A 125 31.16 -22.82 -16.68
CA GLN A 125 30.13 -23.85 -16.72
C GLN A 125 28.72 -23.33 -16.44
N LEU A 126 28.40 -22.14 -16.99
CA LEU A 126 27.08 -21.50 -16.81
C LEU A 126 26.79 -20.52 -17.97
N PRO A 127 25.50 -20.21 -18.21
CA PRO A 127 25.12 -19.12 -19.11
C PRO A 127 25.60 -17.77 -18.56
N VAL A 128 26.26 -16.99 -19.41
CA VAL A 128 26.73 -15.63 -19.12
C VAL A 128 26.07 -14.63 -20.05
N GLN A 129 26.01 -13.41 -19.58
CA GLN A 129 25.41 -12.30 -20.32
C GLN A 129 26.18 -12.00 -21.61
N TYR A 130 25.49 -11.88 -22.73
CA TYR A 130 26.01 -11.26 -23.94
C TYR A 130 25.67 -9.77 -23.95
N TRP A 131 26.70 -8.92 -23.85
CA TRP A 131 26.54 -7.47 -23.90
C TRP A 131 27.75 -6.82 -24.57
N PRO A 132 27.59 -6.30 -25.81
CA PRO A 132 28.71 -5.75 -26.58
C PRO A 132 29.10 -4.32 -26.19
N VAL A 133 28.36 -3.70 -25.26
CA VAL A 133 28.58 -2.31 -24.87
C VAL A 133 29.38 -2.24 -23.58
N ALA A 134 30.47 -1.52 -23.60
CA ALA A 134 31.22 -1.17 -22.39
C ALA A 134 30.65 0.09 -21.78
N ASP A 135 30.09 0.00 -20.58
CA ASP A 135 29.54 1.15 -19.86
C ASP A 135 30.02 1.15 -18.40
N PRO A 136 31.18 1.77 -18.13
CA PRO A 136 31.72 1.82 -16.78
C PRO A 136 30.98 2.78 -15.85
N VAL A 137 30.18 3.70 -16.40
CA VAL A 137 29.52 4.76 -15.60
C VAL A 137 28.18 4.29 -15.05
N TYR A 138 27.32 3.76 -15.91
CA TYR A 138 25.95 3.42 -15.56
C TYR A 138 25.77 1.94 -15.24
N ALA A 139 26.80 1.11 -15.43
CA ALA A 139 26.71 -0.34 -15.29
C ALA A 139 25.53 -0.91 -16.09
N SER A 140 25.32 -0.40 -17.33
CA SER A 140 24.23 -0.86 -18.15
C SER A 140 24.46 -2.32 -18.56
N GLN A 141 23.40 -3.08 -18.56
CA GLN A 141 23.38 -4.49 -18.90
C GLN A 141 22.47 -4.71 -20.09
N ASN A 142 22.61 -5.85 -20.76
CA ASN A 142 21.66 -6.23 -21.77
C ASN A 142 20.22 -6.10 -21.22
N PRO A 143 19.33 -5.33 -21.87
CA PRO A 143 17.97 -5.11 -21.37
C PRO A 143 17.16 -6.40 -21.25
N TYR A 144 17.43 -7.40 -22.12
CA TYR A 144 16.79 -8.71 -22.03
C TYR A 144 17.38 -9.53 -20.86
N TRP A 145 18.71 -9.44 -20.62
CA TRP A 145 19.30 -10.02 -19.42
C TRP A 145 18.65 -9.46 -18.15
N THR A 146 18.53 -8.15 -18.08
CA THR A 146 17.86 -7.49 -16.94
C THR A 146 16.42 -7.99 -16.78
N ALA A 147 15.67 -8.11 -17.87
CA ALA A 147 14.29 -8.57 -17.83
C ALA A 147 14.13 -10.06 -17.45
N TYR A 148 15.06 -10.92 -17.85
CA TYR A 148 14.92 -12.37 -17.68
C TYR A 148 15.83 -12.99 -16.61
N ARG A 149 16.89 -12.29 -16.19
CA ARG A 149 17.90 -12.80 -15.24
C ARG A 149 18.02 -11.97 -13.96
N ASN A 150 17.37 -10.81 -13.90
CA ASN A 150 17.21 -10.03 -12.68
C ASN A 150 15.74 -10.06 -12.27
N VAL A 151 15.30 -11.20 -11.76
CA VAL A 151 13.88 -11.46 -11.50
C VAL A 151 13.50 -10.99 -10.11
N ALA A 152 12.44 -10.19 -10.03
CA ALA A 152 11.80 -9.80 -8.80
C ALA A 152 10.32 -10.18 -8.84
N THR A 153 9.85 -10.84 -7.79
CA THR A 153 8.44 -11.23 -7.64
C THR A 153 7.88 -10.75 -6.30
N ASN A 154 6.64 -10.27 -6.31
CA ASN A 154 5.84 -10.04 -5.12
C ASN A 154 4.62 -10.95 -5.14
N GLU A 155 4.45 -11.74 -4.10
CA GLU A 155 3.22 -12.50 -3.87
C GLU A 155 2.52 -11.93 -2.64
N LYS A 156 1.31 -11.37 -2.84
CA LYS A 156 0.53 -10.72 -1.80
C LYS A 156 -0.77 -11.48 -1.56
N SER A 157 -1.03 -11.75 -0.29
CA SER A 157 -2.33 -12.22 0.20
C SER A 157 -2.87 -11.21 1.20
N ARG A 158 -4.11 -10.74 1.00
CA ARG A 158 -4.75 -9.76 1.87
C ARG A 158 -6.14 -10.22 2.24
N TYR A 159 -6.42 -10.19 3.52
CA TYR A 159 -7.70 -10.55 4.12
C TYR A 159 -8.31 -9.30 4.75
N MET A 160 -9.52 -8.99 4.38
CA MET A 160 -10.26 -7.87 4.96
C MET A 160 -11.56 -8.39 5.54
N PHE A 161 -11.87 -7.99 6.74
CA PHE A 161 -13.08 -8.37 7.45
C PHE A 161 -13.69 -7.15 8.12
N ASN A 162 -15.01 -7.01 8.04
CA ASN A 162 -15.74 -5.95 8.74
C ASN A 162 -17.07 -6.48 9.31
N VAL A 163 -17.37 -6.00 10.50
CA VAL A 163 -18.66 -6.19 11.18
C VAL A 163 -19.16 -4.82 11.62
N GLY A 164 -20.41 -4.54 11.33
CA GLY A 164 -21.11 -3.36 11.81
C GLY A 164 -22.42 -3.76 12.44
N LEU A 165 -22.74 -3.20 13.59
CA LEU A 165 -24.01 -3.36 14.29
C LEU A 165 -24.59 -1.99 14.58
N THR A 166 -25.79 -1.72 14.13
CA THR A 166 -26.52 -0.47 14.43
C THR A 166 -27.84 -0.80 15.08
N TYR A 167 -28.10 -0.21 16.24
CA TYR A 167 -29.36 -0.38 16.98
C TYR A 167 -30.09 0.95 17.10
N ASN A 168 -31.26 1.06 16.49
CA ASN A 168 -32.15 2.20 16.59
C ASN A 168 -32.93 2.12 17.90
N ILE A 169 -32.49 2.86 18.92
CA ILE A 169 -33.08 2.90 20.25
C ILE A 169 -34.43 3.63 20.19
N THR A 170 -34.42 4.79 19.50
CA THR A 170 -35.61 5.58 19.17
C THR A 170 -35.45 6.11 17.74
N ASP A 171 -36.44 6.84 17.23
CA ASP A 171 -36.39 7.45 15.89
C ASP A 171 -35.30 8.54 15.78
N TRP A 172 -34.82 9.05 16.89
CA TRP A 172 -33.82 10.13 16.97
C TRP A 172 -32.48 9.71 17.63
N LEU A 173 -32.39 8.49 18.17
CA LEU A 173 -31.21 7.97 18.86
C LEU A 173 -30.86 6.58 18.35
N ASN A 174 -29.63 6.39 17.90
CA ASN A 174 -29.09 5.09 17.61
C ASN A 174 -27.71 4.88 18.24
N ALA A 175 -27.37 3.62 18.48
CA ALA A 175 -26.06 3.16 18.87
C ALA A 175 -25.45 2.33 17.75
N ALA A 176 -24.19 2.56 17.43
CA ALA A 176 -23.45 1.82 16.41
C ALA A 176 -22.13 1.28 16.98
N ALA A 177 -21.82 0.05 16.67
CA ALA A 177 -20.51 -0.58 16.94
C ALA A 177 -19.95 -1.15 15.65
N ARG A 178 -18.65 -0.94 15.38
CA ARG A 178 -17.99 -1.45 14.18
C ARG A 178 -16.65 -2.05 14.54
N PHE A 179 -16.32 -3.13 13.83
CA PHE A 179 -14.99 -3.73 13.86
C PHE A 179 -14.51 -3.95 12.41
N ARG A 180 -13.24 -3.65 12.16
CA ARG A 180 -12.57 -3.90 10.89
C ARG A 180 -11.20 -4.49 11.13
N MET A 181 -10.83 -5.46 10.32
CA MET A 181 -9.50 -6.04 10.29
C MET A 181 -9.02 -6.10 8.84
N ASP A 182 -7.78 -5.71 8.64
CA ASP A 182 -7.05 -5.80 7.37
C ASP A 182 -5.71 -6.47 7.67
N ASP A 183 -5.50 -7.64 7.09
CA ASP A 183 -4.32 -8.48 7.30
C ASP A 183 -3.65 -8.74 5.96
N THR A 184 -2.41 -8.30 5.81
CA THR A 184 -1.64 -8.38 4.57
C THR A 184 -0.35 -9.15 4.79
N HIS A 185 -0.10 -10.13 3.92
CA HIS A 185 1.15 -10.88 3.84
C HIS A 185 1.75 -10.69 2.45
N VAL A 186 3.02 -10.32 2.39
CA VAL A 186 3.75 -10.14 1.13
C VAL A 186 5.05 -10.92 1.20
N LEU A 187 5.25 -11.84 0.25
CA LEU A 187 6.54 -12.45 -0.01
C LEU A 187 7.19 -11.75 -1.21
N PHE A 188 8.29 -11.09 -0.96
CA PHE A 188 9.14 -10.54 -2.01
C PHE A 188 10.34 -11.44 -2.21
N GLU A 189 10.58 -11.87 -3.45
CA GLU A 189 11.80 -12.58 -3.85
C GLU A 189 12.57 -11.80 -4.92
N ARG A 190 13.89 -11.79 -4.81
CA ARG A 190 14.80 -11.28 -5.84
C ARG A 190 15.87 -12.30 -6.17
N LYS A 191 16.02 -12.59 -7.47
CA LYS A 191 16.98 -13.53 -8.03
C LYS A 191 17.81 -12.80 -9.06
N ILE A 192 19.08 -12.58 -8.77
CA ILE A 192 20.04 -11.97 -9.70
C ILE A 192 21.02 -13.06 -10.12
N TYR A 193 21.04 -13.35 -11.42
CA TYR A 193 21.85 -14.42 -11.95
C TYR A 193 23.33 -14.05 -11.99
N ALA A 194 24.19 -15.06 -11.88
CA ALA A 194 25.62 -14.97 -12.12
C ALA A 194 25.88 -14.38 -13.51
N SER A 195 26.90 -13.56 -13.65
CA SER A 195 27.21 -12.73 -14.83
C SER A 195 26.43 -11.39 -14.90
N SER A 196 25.54 -11.10 -13.98
CA SER A 196 25.09 -9.73 -13.78
C SER A 196 26.23 -8.86 -13.29
N ASP A 197 26.18 -7.54 -13.57
CA ASP A 197 27.18 -6.58 -13.10
C ASP A 197 27.35 -6.66 -11.58
N ASP A 198 28.61 -6.58 -11.10
CA ASP A 198 28.94 -6.72 -9.68
C ASP A 198 28.29 -5.68 -8.79
N LYS A 199 27.94 -4.49 -9.33
CA LYS A 199 27.13 -3.48 -8.59
C LYS A 199 25.75 -3.98 -8.17
N PHE A 200 25.23 -5.00 -8.87
CA PHE A 200 23.92 -5.57 -8.62
C PHE A 200 23.98 -6.95 -7.97
N ALA A 201 24.89 -7.78 -8.48
CA ALA A 201 25.03 -9.15 -8.02
C ALA A 201 25.83 -9.28 -6.73
N GLU A 202 26.62 -8.26 -6.40
CA GLU A 202 27.52 -8.22 -5.23
C GLU A 202 28.47 -9.45 -5.19
N GLY A 203 28.61 -10.19 -6.33
CA GLY A 203 29.43 -11.38 -6.44
C GLY A 203 29.25 -12.15 -7.74
N LYS A 204 30.13 -13.13 -8.00
CA LYS A 204 30.24 -13.86 -9.29
C LYS A 204 29.26 -15.02 -9.48
N LYS A 205 28.58 -15.47 -8.41
CA LYS A 205 27.69 -16.65 -8.45
C LYS A 205 26.21 -16.29 -8.45
N GLY A 206 25.88 -15.00 -8.38
CA GLY A 206 24.54 -14.46 -8.29
C GLY A 206 24.15 -14.04 -6.88
N LEU A 207 22.98 -13.45 -6.75
CA LEU A 207 22.44 -12.96 -5.48
C LEU A 207 21.01 -13.46 -5.31
N TYR A 208 20.69 -13.87 -4.09
CA TYR A 208 19.34 -14.20 -3.68
C TYR A 208 18.91 -13.37 -2.49
N GLY A 209 17.68 -12.91 -2.54
CA GLY A 209 17.04 -12.24 -1.43
C GLY A 209 15.57 -12.55 -1.38
N TYR A 210 15.04 -12.67 -0.16
CA TYR A 210 13.61 -12.73 0.09
C TYR A 210 13.26 -11.91 1.33
N ASN A 211 12.06 -11.31 1.33
CA ASN A 211 11.51 -10.61 2.48
C ASN A 211 10.05 -11.00 2.64
N ASN A 212 9.68 -11.38 3.86
CA ASN A 212 8.29 -11.49 4.28
C ASN A 212 7.89 -10.19 5.00
N TYR A 213 6.85 -9.58 4.49
CA TYR A 213 6.19 -8.44 5.11
C TYR A 213 4.82 -8.89 5.59
N GLU A 214 4.54 -8.65 6.84
CA GLU A 214 3.24 -8.88 7.44
C GLU A 214 2.79 -7.57 8.06
N ASP A 215 1.60 -7.11 7.72
CA ASP A 215 0.97 -5.99 8.40
C ASP A 215 -0.48 -6.28 8.70
N ARG A 216 -0.92 -5.87 9.90
CA ARG A 216 -2.29 -6.00 10.37
C ARG A 216 -2.77 -4.69 10.93
N GLN A 217 -3.93 -4.29 10.48
CA GLN A 217 -4.66 -3.14 10.98
C GLN A 217 -5.98 -3.61 11.58
N GLU A 218 -6.23 -3.26 12.82
CA GLU A 218 -7.48 -3.49 13.52
C GLU A 218 -8.07 -2.14 13.91
N TYR A 219 -9.36 -2.01 13.73
CA TYR A 219 -10.11 -0.82 14.10
C TYR A 219 -11.43 -1.24 14.72
N ALA A 220 -11.75 -0.64 15.85
CA ALA A 220 -13.05 -0.77 16.50
C ALA A 220 -13.56 0.59 16.89
N ASP A 221 -14.85 0.80 16.78
CA ASP A 221 -15.52 1.99 17.34
C ASP A 221 -16.89 1.66 17.91
N PHE A 222 -17.29 2.53 18.84
CA PHE A 222 -18.63 2.60 19.36
C PHE A 222 -19.10 4.04 19.31
N MET A 223 -20.30 4.29 18.82
CA MET A 223 -20.89 5.62 18.68
C MET A 223 -22.35 5.64 19.12
N LEU A 224 -22.73 6.72 19.78
CA LEU A 224 -24.10 7.14 19.97
C LEU A 224 -24.38 8.30 19.01
N ASN A 225 -25.46 8.23 18.25
CA ASN A 225 -25.87 9.25 17.30
C ASN A 225 -27.25 9.78 17.66
N VAL A 226 -27.36 11.09 17.70
CA VAL A 226 -28.60 11.82 17.98
C VAL A 226 -28.95 12.69 16.79
N ASN A 227 -30.16 12.57 16.27
CA ASN A 227 -30.72 13.47 15.27
C ASN A 227 -32.15 13.84 15.69
N LYS A 228 -32.36 15.04 16.15
CA LYS A 228 -33.66 15.46 16.69
C LYS A 228 -34.02 16.89 16.27
N HIS A 229 -35.28 17.08 15.94
CA HIS A 229 -35.86 18.39 15.69
C HIS A 229 -36.78 18.72 16.83
N ILE A 230 -36.63 19.91 17.44
CA ILE A 230 -37.45 20.42 18.53
C ILE A 230 -37.83 21.86 18.19
N ALA A 231 -39.08 22.10 17.81
CA ALA A 231 -39.53 23.37 17.30
C ALA A 231 -38.62 23.93 16.18
N ASP A 232 -38.04 25.08 16.37
CA ASP A 232 -37.15 25.75 15.44
C ASP A 232 -35.70 25.21 15.45
N PHE A 233 -35.40 24.28 16.35
CA PHE A 233 -34.04 23.76 16.54
C PHE A 233 -33.83 22.35 15.88
N SER A 234 -32.72 22.20 15.22
CA SER A 234 -32.19 20.90 14.79
C SER A 234 -30.95 20.57 15.63
N ILE A 235 -30.91 19.35 16.13
CA ILE A 235 -29.79 18.83 16.92
C ILE A 235 -29.24 17.61 16.20
N SER A 236 -27.99 17.67 15.74
CA SER A 236 -27.25 16.53 15.25
C SER A 236 -26.01 16.35 16.14
N ALA A 237 -25.92 15.24 16.83
CA ALA A 237 -24.80 14.98 17.73
C ALA A 237 -24.33 13.55 17.60
N ASN A 238 -23.03 13.34 17.76
CA ASN A 238 -22.48 12.03 18.01
C ASN A 238 -21.39 12.08 19.07
N ALA A 239 -21.30 11.03 19.85
CA ALA A 239 -20.24 10.82 20.82
C ALA A 239 -19.79 9.37 20.74
N GLY A 240 -18.51 9.14 20.88
CA GLY A 240 -18.00 7.78 20.74
C GLY A 240 -16.58 7.60 21.22
N TRP A 241 -16.18 6.36 21.12
CA TRP A 241 -14.84 5.90 21.38
C TRP A 241 -14.36 5.09 20.18
N ASN A 242 -13.07 5.19 19.84
CA ASN A 242 -12.44 4.31 18.88
C ASN A 242 -11.12 3.76 19.40
N TYR A 243 -10.75 2.63 18.82
CA TYR A 243 -9.50 1.94 19.02
C TYR A 243 -8.90 1.59 17.65
N SER A 244 -7.62 1.80 17.47
CA SER A 244 -6.88 1.26 16.33
C SER A 244 -5.58 0.63 16.79
N ASN A 245 -5.23 -0.49 16.16
CA ASN A 245 -3.97 -1.20 16.35
C ASN A 245 -3.35 -1.46 14.98
N TYR A 246 -2.15 -0.98 14.79
CA TYR A 246 -1.32 -1.31 13.64
C TYR A 246 -0.14 -2.14 14.12
N TRP A 247 0.03 -3.28 13.51
CA TRP A 247 1.16 -4.18 13.72
C TRP A 247 1.84 -4.47 12.39
N ALA A 248 3.16 -4.39 12.34
CA ALA A 248 3.94 -4.70 11.15
C ALA A 248 5.20 -5.47 11.52
N LEU A 249 5.54 -6.44 10.68
CA LEU A 249 6.71 -7.28 10.79
C LEU A 249 7.38 -7.41 9.42
N GLU A 250 8.68 -7.18 9.37
CA GLU A 250 9.50 -7.46 8.19
C GLU A 250 10.62 -8.43 8.59
N ARG A 251 10.69 -9.55 7.88
CA ARG A 251 11.76 -10.55 8.06
C ARG A 251 12.28 -10.97 6.69
N GLY A 252 13.58 -10.88 6.51
CA GLY A 252 14.17 -11.26 5.24
C GLY A 252 15.64 -11.59 5.36
N TYR A 253 16.15 -12.13 4.27
CA TYR A 253 17.55 -12.47 4.14
C TYR A 253 18.00 -12.22 2.69
N LYS A 254 19.14 -11.56 2.52
CA LYS A 254 19.73 -11.25 1.22
C LYS A 254 21.22 -11.49 1.27
N GLY A 255 21.78 -12.09 0.24
CA GLY A 255 23.23 -12.22 0.09
C GLY A 255 23.64 -12.85 -1.22
N THR A 256 24.95 -12.82 -1.47
CA THR A 256 25.58 -13.49 -2.61
C THR A 256 25.54 -15.00 -2.43
N LEU A 257 25.50 -15.74 -3.55
CA LEU A 257 25.52 -17.20 -3.53
C LEU A 257 26.95 -17.73 -3.36
N LEU A 258 27.15 -18.67 -2.43
CA LEU A 258 28.48 -19.22 -2.10
C LEU A 258 28.82 -20.49 -2.88
N GLY A 259 27.95 -21.48 -2.84
CA GLY A 259 28.23 -22.80 -3.37
C GLY A 259 27.99 -22.91 -4.87
N VAL A 260 26.76 -23.15 -5.26
CA VAL A 260 26.33 -23.39 -6.64
C VAL A 260 25.80 -22.12 -7.28
N PRO A 261 26.36 -21.66 -8.43
CA PRO A 261 25.82 -20.50 -9.14
C PRO A 261 24.34 -20.68 -9.49
N ASN A 262 23.59 -19.58 -9.37
CA ASN A 262 22.16 -19.53 -9.71
C ASN A 262 21.23 -20.51 -8.95
N LYS A 263 21.74 -21.16 -7.90
CA LYS A 263 20.91 -21.95 -6.98
C LYS A 263 20.33 -21.02 -5.92
N PHE A 264 19.15 -20.46 -6.20
CA PHE A 264 18.46 -19.47 -5.33
C PHE A 264 17.77 -20.17 -4.14
N ALA A 265 18.54 -20.40 -3.09
CA ALA A 265 18.09 -20.97 -1.83
C ALA A 265 18.82 -20.30 -0.67
N ALA A 266 18.15 -20.10 0.45
CA ALA A 266 18.74 -19.49 1.64
C ALA A 266 20.00 -20.21 2.11
N SER A 267 20.01 -21.57 2.03
CA SER A 267 21.15 -22.42 2.37
C SER A 267 22.39 -22.25 1.47
N ASN A 268 22.23 -21.59 0.33
CA ASN A 268 23.32 -21.32 -0.61
C ASN A 268 23.82 -19.86 -0.53
N ILE A 269 23.26 -19.04 0.34
CA ILE A 269 23.75 -17.68 0.57
C ILE A 269 25.03 -17.74 1.40
N ASP A 270 26.02 -16.95 1.00
CA ASP A 270 27.27 -16.80 1.75
C ASP A 270 27.01 -16.17 3.13
N PRO A 271 27.25 -16.88 4.22
CA PRO A 271 27.01 -16.35 5.55
C PRO A 271 27.91 -15.14 5.90
N ALA A 272 29.07 -15.02 5.25
CA ALA A 272 29.97 -13.89 5.45
C ALA A 272 29.44 -12.58 4.83
N ASN A 273 28.63 -12.69 3.78
CA ASN A 273 28.05 -11.56 3.04
C ASN A 273 26.51 -11.52 3.15
N GLY A 274 25.92 -12.45 3.87
CA GLY A 274 24.49 -12.47 4.12
C GLY A 274 24.06 -11.33 5.03
N ARG A 275 22.97 -10.63 4.65
CA ARG A 275 22.38 -9.57 5.46
C ARG A 275 20.99 -10.00 5.87
N ILE A 276 20.75 -10.06 7.16
CA ILE A 276 19.42 -10.19 7.71
C ILE A 276 18.72 -8.84 7.54
N SER A 277 17.56 -8.85 6.89
CA SER A 277 16.67 -7.70 6.84
C SER A 277 15.59 -7.91 7.89
N GLU A 278 15.77 -7.30 9.03
CA GLU A 278 14.77 -7.25 10.08
C GLU A 278 14.50 -5.77 10.37
N LYS A 279 13.64 -5.15 9.55
CA LYS A 279 13.24 -3.77 9.77
C LYS A 279 12.08 -3.72 10.76
N GLY A 280 12.41 -3.23 11.94
CA GLY A 280 11.42 -2.79 12.88
C GLY A 280 10.91 -3.84 13.86
N GLY A 281 11.38 -5.08 13.79
CA GLY A 281 10.93 -6.11 14.72
C GLY A 281 9.40 -6.15 14.82
N ASP A 282 8.85 -6.44 15.99
CA ASP A 282 7.43 -6.31 16.28
C ASP A 282 7.07 -4.81 16.45
N SER A 283 6.84 -4.12 15.33
CA SER A 283 6.40 -2.72 15.34
C SER A 283 4.90 -2.66 15.59
N ARG A 284 4.51 -2.15 16.76
CA ARG A 284 3.10 -2.03 17.14
C ARG A 284 2.76 -0.59 17.55
N VAL A 285 1.69 -0.07 16.98
CA VAL A 285 1.16 1.25 17.31
C VAL A 285 -0.32 1.12 17.65
N ARG A 286 -0.69 1.54 18.86
CA ARG A 286 -2.07 1.54 19.35
C ARG A 286 -2.53 2.95 19.61
N ASN A 287 -3.76 3.22 19.20
CA ASN A 287 -4.44 4.49 19.47
C ASN A 287 -5.79 4.21 20.11
N HIS A 288 -6.13 5.04 21.08
CA HIS A 288 -7.47 5.18 21.59
C HIS A 288 -7.92 6.64 21.41
N ALA A 289 -9.19 6.84 21.16
CA ALA A 289 -9.72 8.18 21.14
C ALA A 289 -11.15 8.22 21.68
N VAL A 290 -11.47 9.29 22.35
CA VAL A 290 -12.83 9.66 22.72
C VAL A 290 -13.18 10.93 21.96
N PHE A 291 -14.36 11.00 21.39
CA PHE A 291 -14.78 12.16 20.61
C PHE A 291 -16.25 12.46 20.78
N ALA A 292 -16.57 13.74 20.60
CA ALA A 292 -17.94 14.22 20.52
C ALA A 292 -18.06 15.32 19.47
N ASN A 293 -19.15 15.30 18.71
CA ASN A 293 -19.52 16.36 17.79
C ASN A 293 -20.97 16.76 18.07
N LEU A 294 -21.22 18.06 18.02
CA LEU A 294 -22.55 18.63 18.17
C LEU A 294 -22.76 19.70 17.11
N GLU A 295 -23.83 19.59 16.36
CA GLU A 295 -24.33 20.63 15.49
C GLU A 295 -25.72 21.06 15.97
N LEU A 296 -25.85 22.32 16.25
CA LEU A 296 -27.12 22.98 16.63
C LEU A 296 -27.52 23.89 15.46
N GLY A 297 -28.63 23.57 14.80
CA GLY A 297 -29.25 24.46 13.82
C GLY A 297 -30.46 25.19 14.39
N TRP A 298 -30.62 26.47 14.04
CA TRP A 298 -31.74 27.27 14.36
C TRP A 298 -32.42 27.84 13.12
N LYS A 299 -33.71 27.52 12.97
CA LYS A 299 -34.58 27.95 11.85
C LYS A 299 -34.01 27.65 10.46
N SER A 300 -33.10 26.66 10.33
CA SER A 300 -32.33 26.41 9.12
C SER A 300 -31.47 27.60 8.63
N MET A 301 -31.28 28.62 9.47
CA MET A 301 -30.55 29.84 9.16
C MET A 301 -29.19 29.91 9.82
N LEU A 302 -29.07 29.48 11.07
CA LEU A 302 -27.83 29.50 11.85
C LEU A 302 -27.45 28.10 12.30
N TYR A 303 -26.14 27.79 12.21
CA TYR A 303 -25.61 26.53 12.68
C TYR A 303 -24.34 26.76 13.50
N LEU A 304 -24.35 26.21 14.70
CA LEU A 304 -23.19 26.15 15.60
C LEU A 304 -22.67 24.69 15.58
N THR A 305 -21.42 24.51 15.22
CA THR A 305 -20.76 23.21 15.27
C THR A 305 -19.66 23.21 16.31
N LEU A 306 -19.72 22.27 17.24
CA LEU A 306 -18.72 22.06 18.28
C LEU A 306 -18.15 20.64 18.12
N THR A 307 -16.83 20.49 18.10
CA THR A 307 -16.19 19.18 18.11
C THR A 307 -15.08 19.15 19.14
N GLY A 308 -14.95 18.01 19.78
CA GLY A 308 -13.86 17.72 20.69
C GLY A 308 -13.40 16.27 20.51
N ARG A 309 -12.09 16.07 20.48
CA ARG A 309 -11.50 14.75 20.40
C ARG A 309 -10.24 14.70 21.25
N ASN A 310 -10.07 13.65 22.02
CA ASN A 310 -8.82 13.36 22.73
C ASN A 310 -8.25 12.02 22.27
N ASP A 311 -7.01 12.02 21.83
CA ASP A 311 -6.28 10.86 21.32
C ASP A 311 -5.15 10.47 22.26
N TRP A 312 -5.06 9.19 22.60
CA TRP A 312 -3.93 8.56 23.29
C TRP A 312 -3.21 7.66 22.28
N ASN A 313 -1.90 7.88 22.13
CA ASN A 313 -1.09 7.12 21.19
C ASN A 313 0.03 6.39 21.92
N SER A 314 0.20 5.10 21.66
CA SER A 314 1.26 4.30 22.29
C SER A 314 2.69 4.79 22.01
N ARG A 315 2.90 5.66 21.01
CA ARG A 315 4.19 6.30 20.74
C ARG A 315 4.55 7.39 21.76
N LEU A 316 3.55 7.87 22.48
CA LEU A 316 3.72 8.95 23.47
C LEU A 316 3.88 8.42 24.90
N VAL A 317 3.83 7.12 25.09
CA VAL A 317 4.07 6.51 26.41
C VAL A 317 5.43 6.91 26.94
N ASN A 318 5.48 7.38 28.20
CA ASN A 318 6.64 7.94 28.89
C ASN A 318 7.12 9.29 28.32
N THR A 319 6.27 10.06 27.66
CA THR A 319 6.49 11.48 27.37
C THR A 319 5.68 12.36 28.35
N ASP A 320 6.02 13.64 28.42
CA ASP A 320 5.30 14.59 29.30
C ASP A 320 3.83 14.76 28.89
N GLU A 321 3.52 14.53 27.61
CA GLU A 321 2.17 14.60 27.06
C GLU A 321 1.79 13.28 26.41
N GLU A 322 0.99 12.46 27.08
CA GLU A 322 0.55 11.14 26.60
C GLU A 322 -0.69 11.22 25.70
N SER A 323 -1.35 12.36 25.62
CA SER A 323 -2.56 12.55 24.80
C SER A 323 -2.64 13.95 24.20
N PHE A 324 -3.44 14.09 23.16
CA PHE A 324 -3.73 15.35 22.51
C PHE A 324 -5.25 15.60 22.48
N PHE A 325 -5.65 16.80 22.88
CA PHE A 325 -7.03 17.25 22.73
C PHE A 325 -7.15 18.17 21.52
N TYR A 326 -8.15 17.92 20.69
CA TYR A 326 -8.43 18.66 19.46
C TYR A 326 -9.81 19.34 19.58
N PRO A 327 -9.87 20.62 19.96
CA PRO A 327 -11.11 21.36 19.93
C PRO A 327 -11.38 21.96 18.54
N SER A 328 -12.65 22.07 18.20
CA SER A 328 -13.08 22.86 17.05
C SER A 328 -14.42 23.52 17.33
N ILE A 329 -14.56 24.77 16.89
CA ILE A 329 -15.79 25.52 16.87
C ILE A 329 -16.04 26.13 15.52
N GLY A 330 -17.25 25.99 15.01
CA GLY A 330 -17.67 26.56 13.74
C GLY A 330 -19.03 27.24 13.85
N LEU A 331 -19.16 28.38 13.20
CA LEU A 331 -20.41 29.07 13.05
C LEU A 331 -20.70 29.29 11.57
N SER A 332 -21.93 29.00 11.15
CA SER A 332 -22.37 29.31 9.78
C SER A 332 -23.77 29.92 9.75
N GLY A 333 -23.96 30.90 8.88
CA GLY A 333 -25.23 31.54 8.62
C GLY A 333 -25.63 31.51 7.18
N ILE A 334 -26.88 31.10 6.90
CA ILE A 334 -27.47 31.12 5.57
C ILE A 334 -28.19 32.47 5.44
N ILE A 335 -27.46 33.43 4.86
CA ILE A 335 -27.92 34.83 4.78
C ILE A 335 -29.17 34.94 3.92
N SER A 336 -29.27 34.13 2.88
CA SER A 336 -30.45 34.07 1.99
C SER A 336 -31.74 33.65 2.71
N GLU A 337 -31.63 32.97 3.86
CA GLU A 337 -32.78 32.61 4.68
C GLU A 337 -33.10 33.68 5.77
N MET A 338 -32.15 34.60 6.02
CA MET A 338 -32.30 35.62 7.05
C MET A 338 -32.85 36.94 6.49
N VAL A 339 -32.46 37.27 5.26
CA VAL A 339 -32.80 38.53 4.59
C VAL A 339 -33.11 38.29 3.12
N LYS A 340 -34.01 39.15 2.55
CA LYS A 340 -34.28 39.12 1.13
C LYS A 340 -33.04 39.64 0.38
N LEU A 341 -32.49 38.82 -0.49
CA LEU A 341 -31.40 39.18 -1.35
C LEU A 341 -31.92 39.59 -2.76
N PRO A 342 -31.13 40.31 -3.53
CA PRO A 342 -31.44 40.57 -4.96
C PRO A 342 -31.68 39.25 -5.72
N GLU A 343 -32.60 39.23 -6.68
CA GLU A 343 -33.05 38.01 -7.40
C GLU A 343 -31.92 37.21 -8.07
N PHE A 344 -30.79 37.85 -8.42
CA PHE A 344 -29.63 37.17 -9.00
C PHE A 344 -28.82 36.39 -7.96
N ILE A 345 -29.06 36.53 -6.64
CA ILE A 345 -28.44 35.77 -5.55
C ILE A 345 -29.47 34.80 -4.99
N SER A 346 -29.47 33.58 -5.49
CA SER A 346 -30.38 32.53 -5.04
C SER A 346 -29.99 31.92 -3.70
N TYR A 347 -28.70 31.93 -3.33
CA TYR A 347 -28.20 31.36 -2.11
C TYR A 347 -26.90 32.05 -1.66
N LEU A 348 -26.86 32.45 -0.38
CA LEU A 348 -25.67 33.01 0.26
C LEU A 348 -25.47 32.40 1.64
N LYS A 349 -24.35 31.73 1.84
CA LYS A 349 -23.92 31.17 3.13
C LYS A 349 -22.55 31.73 3.51
N VAL A 350 -22.42 32.19 4.76
CA VAL A 350 -21.15 32.60 5.34
C VAL A 350 -20.79 31.61 6.46
N ARG A 351 -19.54 31.24 6.57
CA ARG A 351 -19.05 30.37 7.63
C ARG A 351 -17.67 30.80 8.13
N GLY A 352 -17.42 30.62 9.42
CA GLY A 352 -16.12 30.76 10.03
C GLY A 352 -15.90 29.63 11.03
N SER A 353 -14.66 29.14 11.16
CA SER A 353 -14.33 28.08 12.12
C SER A 353 -12.91 28.25 12.65
N TYR A 354 -12.71 27.80 13.88
CA TYR A 354 -11.41 27.64 14.52
C TYR A 354 -11.20 26.17 14.90
N THR A 355 -10.01 25.65 14.65
CA THR A 355 -9.67 24.26 14.94
C THR A 355 -8.21 24.16 15.36
N GLU A 356 -7.92 23.35 16.36
CA GLU A 356 -6.56 22.94 16.73
C GLU A 356 -6.36 21.48 16.36
N VAL A 357 -5.18 21.13 15.84
CA VAL A 357 -4.82 19.76 15.50
C VAL A 357 -3.39 19.46 15.93
N GLY A 358 -3.16 18.25 16.38
CA GLY A 358 -1.83 17.73 16.70
C GLY A 358 -1.58 16.40 16.03
N ALA A 359 -0.33 16.01 15.90
CA ALA A 359 0.06 14.70 15.41
C ALA A 359 1.22 14.16 16.23
N PRO A 360 1.19 12.89 16.63
CA PRO A 360 2.33 12.27 17.31
C PRO A 360 3.52 12.20 16.36
N VAL A 361 4.71 12.54 16.83
CA VAL A 361 5.94 12.32 16.10
C VAL A 361 6.28 10.83 15.99
N SER A 362 7.14 10.46 15.03
CA SER A 362 7.63 9.09 14.94
C SER A 362 8.47 8.72 16.17
N ARG A 363 8.45 7.46 16.57
CA ARG A 363 9.25 6.96 17.71
C ARG A 363 10.74 7.30 17.56
N SER A 364 11.26 7.30 16.34
CA SER A 364 12.65 7.70 16.06
C SER A 364 12.95 9.17 16.36
N GLY A 365 11.93 10.04 16.41
CA GLY A 365 12.05 11.43 16.82
C GLY A 365 11.97 11.65 18.34
N LEU A 366 11.47 10.66 19.09
CA LEU A 366 11.29 10.71 20.54
C LEU A 366 12.42 10.03 21.33
N THR A 367 13.14 9.08 20.70
CA THR A 367 14.28 8.41 21.33
C THR A 367 15.57 9.19 21.03
N PRO A 368 16.36 9.56 22.04
CA PRO A 368 17.74 10.02 21.81
C PRO A 368 18.44 8.97 20.96
N GLY A 369 19.21 9.42 19.98
CA GLY A 369 19.90 8.51 19.05
C GLY A 369 20.64 7.41 19.81
N THR A 370 20.26 6.17 19.59
CA THR A 370 20.95 5.01 20.12
C THR A 370 22.32 4.96 19.45
N VAL A 371 23.37 5.16 20.23
CA VAL A 371 24.72 4.80 19.79
C VAL A 371 24.76 3.28 19.69
N THR A 372 24.59 2.74 18.49
CA THR A 372 24.90 1.34 18.24
C THR A 372 26.41 1.19 18.29
N THR A 373 26.93 0.78 19.44
CA THR A 373 28.26 0.18 19.49
C THR A 373 28.18 -1.12 18.70
N PRO A 374 28.98 -1.31 17.63
CA PRO A 374 29.06 -2.61 16.99
C PRO A 374 29.53 -3.60 18.05
N ILE A 375 28.74 -4.65 18.29
CA ILE A 375 29.20 -5.80 19.05
C ILE A 375 30.29 -6.41 18.16
N VAL A 376 31.54 -6.09 18.44
CA VAL A 376 32.67 -6.82 17.90
C VAL A 376 32.55 -8.20 18.51
N GLY A 377 32.16 -9.18 17.69
CA GLY A 377 32.02 -10.56 18.11
C GLY A 377 33.33 -11.01 18.72
N GLY A 378 33.31 -11.29 20.01
CA GLY A 378 34.33 -12.07 20.66
C GLY A 378 34.33 -13.47 20.06
N ALA A 379 35.48 -13.99 19.82
CA ALA A 379 35.83 -15.29 19.28
C ALA A 379 35.12 -16.45 19.95
#